data_b960e0ceba233a30575827e9407c49cc
#
_entry.id   b960e0ceba233a30575827e9407c49cc
#
_cell.length_a   1.000
_cell.length_b   1.000
_cell.length_c   1.000
_cell.angle_alpha   90.00
_cell.angle_beta   90.00
_cell.angle_gamma   90.00
#
_symmetry.space_group_name_H-M   'P 1'
#
loop_
_entity.id
_entity.type
_entity.pdbx_description
1 polymer ?
#
loop_
_entity_poly.entity_id
_entity_poly.type
_entity_poly.pdbx_seq_one_letter_code
_entity_poly.pdbx_strand_id
1 'polypeptide(L)' 'MPLYFFDTDDGRMPMTDDEGLELEGVQAARLQAQSALADIARDVVPGDGFHRTMTARVRDETGRTVLRATLVLTIEMEPD' A
#
# COMPACT_ATOMS: atom_id res chain seq x y z
N MET A 1 9.80 10.90 17.69
CA MET A 1 8.79 9.95 17.20
C MET A 1 9.49 8.87 16.37
N PRO A 2 9.00 7.64 16.42
CA PRO A 2 9.61 6.59 15.60
C PRO A 2 9.46 6.84 14.11
N LEU A 3 10.41 6.32 13.35
CA LEU A 3 10.46 6.43 11.90
C LEU A 3 9.97 5.12 11.29
N TYR A 4 9.04 5.21 10.34
CA TYR A 4 8.48 4.06 9.64
C TYR A 4 8.73 4.19 8.15
N PHE A 5 8.98 3.05 7.49
CA PHE A 5 9.23 2.98 6.06
C PHE A 5 8.10 2.20 5.39
N PHE A 6 7.60 2.72 4.28
CA PHE A 6 6.43 2.20 3.59
C PHE A 6 6.82 1.68 2.22
N ASP A 7 7.04 0.37 2.15
CA ASP A 7 7.32 -0.30 0.87
C ASP A 7 5.99 -0.68 0.24
N THR A 8 5.76 -0.25 -0.98
CA THR A 8 4.50 -0.49 -1.67
C THR A 8 4.70 -1.29 -2.94
N ASP A 9 3.65 -1.99 -3.35
CA ASP A 9 3.61 -2.71 -4.63
C ASP A 9 2.21 -2.51 -5.20
N ASP A 10 2.14 -1.93 -6.38
CA ASP A 10 0.85 -1.67 -7.05
C ASP A 10 0.35 -2.89 -7.84
N GLY A 11 1.00 -4.04 -7.71
CA GLY A 11 0.70 -5.25 -8.45
C GLY A 11 1.54 -5.40 -9.72
N ARG A 12 2.32 -4.40 -10.08
CA ARG A 12 3.19 -4.42 -11.25
C ARG A 12 4.63 -4.06 -10.90
N MET A 13 4.82 -3.08 -10.02
CA MET A 13 6.13 -2.55 -9.71
C MET A 13 6.27 -2.33 -8.20
N PRO A 14 7.25 -2.99 -7.56
CA PRO A 14 7.53 -2.70 -6.16
C PRO A 14 8.27 -1.37 -6.01
N MET A 15 7.98 -0.66 -4.94
CA MET A 15 8.67 0.57 -4.58
C MET A 15 9.13 0.46 -3.14
N THR A 16 10.43 0.63 -2.93
CA THR A 16 11.03 0.60 -1.60
C THR A 16 11.20 2.03 -1.10
N ASP A 17 10.72 2.28 0.12
CA ASP A 17 10.86 3.59 0.76
C ASP A 17 12.22 3.66 1.45
N ASP A 18 13.02 4.65 1.10
CA ASP A 18 14.33 4.88 1.71
C ASP A 18 14.39 6.16 2.55
N GLU A 19 13.30 6.89 2.66
CA GLU A 19 13.25 8.14 3.43
C GLU A 19 12.55 7.97 4.77
N GLY A 20 11.42 7.27 4.76
CA GLY A 20 10.62 7.05 5.95
C GLY A 20 9.76 8.24 6.34
N LEU A 21 8.94 8.04 7.35
CA LEU A 21 8.02 9.04 7.87
C LEU A 21 7.96 8.90 9.39
N GLU A 22 8.11 10.00 10.10
CA GLU A 22 7.98 10.00 11.56
C GLU A 22 6.51 10.00 11.93
N LEU A 23 6.11 9.03 12.75
CA LEU A 23 4.73 8.86 13.20
C LEU A 23 4.73 8.48 14.68
N GLU A 24 3.61 8.70 15.34
CA GLU A 24 3.48 8.48 16.77
C GLU A 24 3.59 7.00 17.17
N GLY A 25 3.18 6.10 16.30
CA GLY A 25 3.21 4.67 16.58
C GLY A 25 2.57 3.86 15.49
N VAL A 26 2.39 2.56 15.75
CA VAL A 26 1.91 1.60 14.77
C VAL A 26 0.50 1.93 14.27
N GLN A 27 -0.38 2.47 15.13
CA GLN A 27 -1.73 2.83 14.69
C GLN A 27 -1.71 3.95 13.66
N ALA A 28 -0.84 4.94 13.84
CA ALA A 28 -0.67 6.01 12.85
C ALA A 28 -0.08 5.44 11.55
N ALA A 29 0.85 4.49 11.67
CA ALA A 29 1.42 3.81 10.50
C ALA A 29 0.36 3.00 9.74
N ARG A 30 -0.56 2.36 10.46
CA ARG A 30 -1.67 1.63 9.86
C ARG A 30 -2.55 2.55 9.00
N LEU A 31 -2.92 3.70 9.52
CA LEU A 31 -3.74 4.68 8.79
C LEU A 31 -2.99 5.22 7.56
N GLN A 32 -1.70 5.44 7.71
CA GLN A 32 -0.87 5.92 6.60
C GLN A 32 -0.79 4.85 5.49
N ALA A 33 -0.64 3.57 5.85
CA ALA A 33 -0.60 2.48 4.88
C ALA A 33 -1.93 2.38 4.13
N GLN A 34 -3.05 2.51 4.84
CA GLN A 34 -4.38 2.49 4.21
C GLN A 34 -4.53 3.63 3.21
N SER A 35 -4.08 4.83 3.58
CA SER A 35 -4.13 6.01 2.71
C SER A 35 -3.27 5.80 1.47
N ALA A 36 -2.07 5.22 1.64
CA ALA A 36 -1.17 4.96 0.51
C ALA A 36 -1.79 3.98 -0.49
N LEU A 37 -2.44 2.91 0.00
CA LEU A 37 -3.10 1.94 -0.86
C LEU A 37 -4.29 2.57 -1.58
N ALA A 38 -5.06 3.43 -0.92
CA ALA A 38 -6.18 4.13 -1.54
C ALA A 38 -5.70 5.04 -2.67
N ASP A 39 -4.56 5.71 -2.49
CA ASP A 39 -3.98 6.56 -3.51
C ASP A 39 -3.53 5.75 -4.73
N ILE A 40 -2.90 4.60 -4.51
CA ILE A 40 -2.49 3.69 -5.59
C ILE A 40 -3.73 3.24 -6.36
N ALA A 41 -4.78 2.83 -5.65
CA ALA A 41 -6.01 2.34 -6.28
C ALA A 41 -6.68 3.41 -7.13
N ARG A 42 -6.63 4.66 -6.67
CA ARG A 42 -7.23 5.78 -7.41
C ARG A 42 -6.54 6.01 -8.74
N ASP A 43 -5.23 5.81 -8.80
CA ASP A 43 -4.43 6.09 -9.99
C ASP A 43 -4.40 4.93 -10.98
N VAL A 44 -4.92 3.76 -10.60
CA VAL A 44 -5.00 2.62 -11.49
C VAL A 44 -6.10 2.84 -12.53
N VAL A 45 -5.79 2.57 -13.80
CA VAL A 45 -6.78 2.64 -14.88
C VAL A 45 -7.20 1.21 -15.22
N PRO A 46 -8.35 0.75 -14.72
CA PRO A 46 -8.77 -0.63 -14.94
C PRO A 46 -9.39 -0.82 -16.32
N GLY A 47 -9.22 -2.03 -16.88
CA GLY A 47 -9.95 -2.48 -18.04
C GLY A 47 -10.93 -3.59 -17.63
N ASP A 48 -11.62 -4.15 -18.60
CA ASP A 48 -12.50 -5.28 -18.38
C ASP A 48 -11.70 -6.49 -17.89
N GLY A 49 -12.24 -7.21 -16.91
CA GLY A 49 -11.55 -8.33 -16.31
C GLY A 49 -10.37 -7.95 -15.44
N PHE A 50 -10.31 -6.69 -15.04
CA PHE A 50 -9.20 -6.19 -14.24
C PHE A 50 -9.17 -6.85 -12.87
N HIS A 51 -7.98 -7.29 -12.47
CA HIS A 51 -7.72 -7.82 -11.14
C HIS A 51 -6.33 -7.43 -10.71
N ARG A 52 -6.22 -6.79 -9.57
CA ARG A 52 -4.91 -6.39 -9.06
C ARG A 52 -4.87 -6.43 -7.54
N THR A 53 -3.77 -6.96 -7.03
CA THR A 53 -3.46 -6.96 -5.61
C THR A 53 -2.39 -5.90 -5.35
N MET A 54 -2.70 -4.99 -4.43
CA MET A 54 -1.79 -3.93 -4.03
C MET A 54 -1.42 -4.13 -2.58
N THR A 55 -0.14 -3.96 -2.24
CA THR A 55 0.33 -4.19 -0.88
C THR A 55 1.14 -3.02 -0.37
N ALA A 56 1.11 -2.84 0.95
CA ALA A 56 1.98 -1.93 1.65
C ALA A 56 2.59 -2.68 2.83
N ARG A 57 3.92 -2.69 2.91
CA ARG A 57 4.64 -3.28 4.02
C ARG A 57 5.31 -2.15 4.79
N VAL A 58 5.04 -2.08 6.08
CA VAL A 58 5.62 -1.04 6.94
C VAL A 58 6.74 -1.66 7.76
N ARG A 59 7.93 -1.07 7.69
CA ARG A 59 9.10 -1.47 8.46
C ARG A 59 9.42 -0.40 9.49
N ASP A 60 9.96 -0.81 10.63
CA ASP A 60 10.51 0.13 11.60
C ASP A 60 11.98 0.46 11.28
N GLU A 61 12.62 1.24 12.14
CA GLU A 61 14.00 1.67 11.95
C GLU A 61 15.02 0.54 11.99
N THR A 62 14.64 -0.62 12.55
CA THR A 62 15.53 -1.79 12.59
C THR A 62 15.39 -2.64 11.33
N GLY A 63 14.46 -2.29 10.44
CA GLY A 63 14.16 -3.08 9.24
C GLY A 63 13.12 -4.15 9.46
N ARG A 64 12.59 -4.26 10.67
CA ARG A 64 11.56 -5.26 11.00
C ARG A 64 10.21 -4.82 10.42
N THR A 65 9.51 -5.74 9.75
CA THR A 65 8.15 -5.49 9.30
C THR A 65 7.20 -5.48 10.49
N VAL A 66 6.50 -4.37 10.67
CA VAL A 66 5.57 -4.21 11.79
C VAL A 66 4.13 -4.35 11.37
N LEU A 67 3.85 -4.20 10.07
CA LEU A 67 2.50 -4.35 9.57
C LEU A 67 2.50 -4.56 8.05
N ARG A 68 1.48 -5.26 7.56
CA ARG A 68 1.21 -5.40 6.12
C ARG A 68 -0.25 -5.08 5.88
N ALA A 69 -0.51 -4.36 4.81
CA ALA A 69 -1.87 -4.09 4.35
C ALA A 69 -1.98 -4.54 2.90
N THR A 70 -3.13 -5.09 2.55
CA THR A 70 -3.39 -5.58 1.20
C THR A 70 -4.75 -5.08 0.73
N LEU A 71 -4.79 -4.57 -0.50
CA LEU A 71 -6.02 -4.16 -1.14
C LEU A 71 -6.15 -4.92 -2.46
N VAL A 72 -7.28 -5.59 -2.65
CA VAL A 72 -7.57 -6.30 -3.90
C VAL A 72 -8.67 -5.54 -4.63
N LEU A 73 -8.40 -5.17 -5.87
CA LEU A 73 -9.38 -4.52 -6.74
C LEU A 73 -9.71 -5.43 -7.89
N THR A 74 -10.99 -5.78 -8.02
CA THR A 74 -11.48 -6.60 -9.13
C THR A 74 -12.62 -5.87 -9.80
N ILE A 75 -12.57 -5.76 -11.12
CA ILE A 75 -13.62 -5.13 -11.90
C ILE A 75 -14.06 -6.08 -13.00
N GLU A 76 -15.36 -6.38 -13.01
CA GLU A 76 -15.99 -7.18 -14.05
C GLU A 76 -17.08 -6.32 -14.69
N MET A 77 -17.02 -6.21 -16.01
CA MET A 77 -18.03 -5.46 -16.75
C MET A 77 -19.16 -6.40 -17.13
N GLU A 78 -20.37 -6.02 -16.77
CA GLU A 78 -21.56 -6.81 -17.15
C GLU A 78 -21.89 -6.57 -18.62
N PRO A 79 -22.30 -7.62 -19.36
CA PRO A 79 -22.73 -7.45 -20.73
C PRO A 79 -24.07 -6.69 -20.80
N ASP A 80 -24.26 -5.93 -21.84
CA ASP A 80 -25.52 -5.20 -22.08
C ASP A 80 -26.67 -6.14 -22.37
#